data_345b7196081615297040cb978d8ea3b3
#
_entry.id   345b7196081615297040cb978d8ea3b3
#
_cell.length_a   1.000
_cell.length_b   1.000
_cell.length_c   1.000
_cell.angle_alpha   90.00
_cell.angle_beta   90.00
_cell.angle_gamma   90.00
#
_symmetry.space_group_name_H-M   'P 1'
#
loop_
_entity.id
_entity.type
_entity.pdbx_description
1 polymer ?
#
loop_
_entity_poly.entity_id
_entity_poly.type
_entity_poly.pdbx_seq_one_letter_code
_entity_poly.pdbx_strand_id
1 'polypeptide(L)'
;GCAYCCTRNVVVTSLEGVLIYNDLKSSSEGQLIDKVRKFTHIPRFHTQLTTNGLAELCMNGKEIPDEQSLQVDGRCPLLKDETCSIYDVRPFECRSLISNVNCKEEGCAEQNPFSISVNTVFKQYIEHIDSQGISGNLTDMLIHMDVKMGEGEDLKDGSVENNLIQNKGLQVLLIEPKHQEKMQPIIESIQQIR
;
A
#
# COMPACT_ATOMS: atom_id res chain seq x y z
N GLY A 1 6.81 -14.02 13.44
CA GLY A 1 6.92 -13.12 12.30
C GLY A 1 8.07 -12.15 12.48
N CYS A 2 8.61 -11.68 11.37
CA CYS A 2 9.60 -10.60 11.38
C CYS A 2 8.87 -9.27 11.19
N ALA A 3 9.23 -8.24 11.97
CA ALA A 3 8.66 -6.89 11.88
C ALA A 3 9.69 -5.86 11.37
N TYR A 4 10.82 -6.30 10.86
CA TYR A 4 11.92 -5.41 10.46
C TYR A 4 11.50 -4.45 9.31
N CYS A 5 10.75 -4.96 8.32
CA CYS A 5 10.24 -4.17 7.20
C CYS A 5 8.90 -3.45 7.47
N CYS A 6 8.35 -3.56 8.68
CA CYS A 6 7.09 -2.89 9.02
C CYS A 6 7.32 -1.41 9.31
N THR A 7 7.31 -0.59 8.27
CA THR A 7 7.53 0.86 8.34
C THR A 7 6.24 1.66 8.20
N ARG A 8 6.34 2.98 8.30
CA ARG A 8 5.26 3.95 8.07
C ARG A 8 5.02 4.27 6.60
N ASN A 9 5.74 3.64 5.67
CA ASN A 9 5.72 3.99 4.25
C ASN A 9 4.75 3.14 3.42
N VAL A 10 3.81 2.44 4.06
CA VAL A 10 2.86 1.55 3.38
C VAL A 10 1.79 2.35 2.68
N VAL A 11 1.61 2.11 1.38
CA VAL A 11 0.56 2.67 0.54
C VAL A 11 -0.54 1.62 0.34
N VAL A 12 -1.79 2.06 0.41
CA VAL A 12 -2.98 1.20 0.25
C VAL A 12 -4.03 1.87 -0.62
N THR A 13 -4.85 1.06 -1.28
CA THR A 13 -6.05 1.52 -1.98
C THR A 13 -7.22 1.73 -1.02
N SER A 14 -8.24 2.47 -1.42
CA SER A 14 -9.46 2.63 -0.62
C SER A 14 -10.20 1.32 -0.40
N LEU A 15 -10.16 0.39 -1.35
CA LEU A 15 -10.73 -0.95 -1.20
C LEU A 15 -10.05 -1.74 -0.06
N GLU A 16 -8.71 -1.71 0.00
CA GLU A 16 -7.96 -2.32 1.10
C GLU A 16 -8.21 -1.57 2.42
N GLY A 17 -8.30 -0.24 2.37
CA GLY A 17 -8.61 0.60 3.53
C GLY A 17 -9.94 0.24 4.18
N VAL A 18 -11.01 0.05 3.40
CA VAL A 18 -12.33 -0.40 3.87
C VAL A 18 -12.24 -1.77 4.53
N LEU A 19 -11.52 -2.72 3.92
CA LEU A 19 -11.36 -4.06 4.48
C LEU A 19 -10.67 -4.01 5.85
N ILE A 20 -9.56 -3.30 5.96
CA ILE A 20 -8.80 -3.16 7.20
C ILE A 20 -9.62 -2.42 8.26
N TYR A 21 -10.29 -1.32 7.88
CA TYR A 21 -11.12 -0.54 8.79
C TYR A 21 -12.25 -1.37 9.39
N ASN A 22 -12.97 -2.13 8.56
CA ASN A 22 -14.06 -3.00 9.04
C ASN A 22 -13.57 -4.10 9.98
N ASP A 23 -12.42 -4.70 9.71
CA ASP A 23 -11.80 -5.69 10.60
C ASP A 23 -11.44 -5.07 11.96
N LEU A 24 -10.81 -3.90 11.96
CA LEU A 24 -10.47 -3.17 13.17
C LEU A 24 -11.70 -2.79 14.01
N LYS A 25 -12.81 -2.43 13.37
CA LYS A 25 -14.06 -2.08 14.07
C LYS A 25 -14.81 -3.32 14.59
N SER A 26 -14.74 -4.43 13.91
CA SER A 26 -15.40 -5.69 14.33
C SER A 26 -14.63 -6.43 15.42
N SER A 27 -13.34 -6.16 15.53
CA SER A 27 -12.48 -6.78 16.55
C SER A 27 -12.50 -6.01 17.88
N SER A 28 -12.01 -6.66 18.95
CA SER A 28 -11.75 -5.98 20.23
C SER A 28 -10.67 -4.90 20.16
N GLU A 29 -10.07 -4.72 19.02
CA GLU A 29 -8.96 -3.79 18.71
C GLU A 29 -9.46 -2.41 18.21
N GLY A 30 -10.74 -2.06 18.40
CA GLY A 30 -11.32 -0.76 18.00
C GLY A 30 -10.53 0.46 18.47
N GLN A 31 -9.81 0.36 19.59
CA GLN A 31 -8.89 1.40 20.08
C GLN A 31 -7.67 1.62 19.17
N LEU A 32 -7.41 0.72 18.20
CA LEU A 32 -6.30 0.89 17.26
C LEU A 32 -6.49 2.09 16.32
N ILE A 33 -7.72 2.43 15.95
CA ILE A 33 -8.00 3.64 15.15
C ILE A 33 -7.59 4.89 15.93
N ASP A 34 -7.92 4.96 17.23
CA ASP A 34 -7.49 6.07 18.10
C ASP A 34 -5.97 6.14 18.22
N LYS A 35 -5.30 4.99 18.25
CA LYS A 35 -3.84 4.91 18.21
C LYS A 35 -3.31 5.45 16.88
N VAL A 36 -3.86 5.01 15.74
CA VAL A 36 -3.46 5.48 14.40
C VAL A 36 -3.66 6.99 14.30
N ARG A 37 -4.76 7.53 14.83
CA ARG A 37 -5.05 8.96 14.87
C ARG A 37 -3.96 9.78 15.59
N LYS A 38 -3.34 9.23 16.63
CA LYS A 38 -2.20 9.86 17.32
C LYS A 38 -0.93 9.92 16.47
N PHE A 39 -0.85 9.17 15.39
CA PHE A 39 0.29 9.17 14.47
C PHE A 39 0.13 10.14 13.30
N THR A 40 -0.99 10.84 13.17
CA THR A 40 -1.25 11.76 12.05
C THR A 40 -0.27 12.94 12.00
N HIS A 41 0.24 13.38 13.14
CA HIS A 41 1.23 14.46 13.24
C HIS A 41 2.69 14.00 13.01
N ILE A 42 2.91 12.69 12.87
CA ILE A 42 4.26 12.13 12.66
C ILE A 42 4.52 12.06 11.15
N PRO A 43 5.71 12.49 10.67
CA PRO A 43 6.06 12.39 9.25
C PRO A 43 5.90 10.95 8.74
N ARG A 44 5.32 10.81 7.55
CA ARG A 44 5.12 9.55 6.83
C ARG A 44 5.22 9.79 5.33
N PHE A 45 5.42 8.72 4.60
CA PHE A 45 5.50 8.79 3.15
C PHE A 45 4.12 9.14 2.55
N HIS A 46 4.10 10.10 1.64
CA HIS A 46 2.93 10.42 0.83
C HIS A 46 3.29 10.18 -0.62
N THR A 47 2.65 9.18 -1.24
CA THR A 47 2.88 8.88 -2.64
C THR A 47 2.32 9.98 -3.54
N GLN A 48 3.05 10.31 -4.60
CA GLN A 48 2.63 11.25 -5.64
C GLN A 48 2.05 10.53 -6.86
N LEU A 49 2.30 9.22 -6.94
CA LEU A 49 1.87 8.38 -8.05
C LEU A 49 1.27 7.06 -7.55
N THR A 50 0.20 6.66 -8.18
CA THR A 50 -0.28 5.27 -8.08
C THR A 50 0.53 4.36 -9.00
N THR A 51 0.40 3.04 -8.84
CA THR A 51 1.12 2.07 -9.70
C THR A 51 0.69 2.18 -11.16
N ASN A 52 -0.60 2.39 -11.44
CA ASN A 52 -1.11 2.62 -12.80
C ASN A 52 -0.76 4.03 -13.31
N GLY A 53 -0.65 5.01 -12.41
CA GLY A 53 -0.13 6.33 -12.74
C GLY A 53 1.32 6.29 -13.21
N LEU A 54 2.16 5.50 -12.53
CA LEU A 54 3.54 5.24 -12.96
C LEU A 54 3.58 4.56 -14.35
N ALA A 55 2.73 3.55 -14.55
CA ALA A 55 2.63 2.87 -15.84
C ALA A 55 2.27 3.84 -17.00
N GLU A 56 1.35 4.78 -16.74
CA GLU A 56 0.97 5.81 -17.70
C GLU A 56 2.15 6.77 -18.03
N LEU A 57 2.93 7.18 -17.01
CA LEU A 57 4.11 8.01 -17.25
C LEU A 57 5.15 7.27 -18.09
N CYS A 58 5.46 6.00 -17.77
CA CYS A 58 6.38 5.16 -18.53
C CYS A 58 5.91 5.00 -19.99
N MET A 59 4.63 4.72 -20.21
CA MET A 59 4.06 4.58 -21.56
C MET A 59 4.20 5.85 -22.38
N ASN A 60 4.07 7.01 -21.75
CA ASN A 60 4.17 8.33 -22.41
C ASN A 60 5.59 8.90 -22.45
N GLY A 61 6.61 8.18 -21.97
CA GLY A 61 8.00 8.63 -21.92
C GLY A 61 8.20 9.87 -21.05
N LYS A 62 7.37 10.05 -20.03
CA LYS A 62 7.47 11.18 -19.10
C LYS A 62 8.44 10.88 -17.97
N GLU A 63 9.00 11.93 -17.38
CA GLU A 63 9.88 11.84 -16.21
C GLU A 63 9.10 11.27 -15.00
N ILE A 64 9.77 10.35 -14.30
CA ILE A 64 9.23 9.71 -13.10
C ILE A 64 9.77 10.45 -11.89
N PRO A 65 8.92 10.92 -10.96
CA PRO A 65 9.38 11.55 -9.72
C PRO A 65 10.14 10.55 -8.85
N ASP A 66 11.17 11.03 -8.16
CA ASP A 66 11.94 10.25 -7.19
C ASP A 66 11.18 10.16 -5.87
N GLU A 67 10.30 9.16 -5.75
CA GLU A 67 9.56 8.92 -4.52
C GLU A 67 10.41 8.21 -3.43
N GLN A 68 11.54 7.61 -3.78
CA GLN A 68 12.40 6.94 -2.78
C GLN A 68 12.98 7.94 -1.79
N SER A 69 13.32 9.14 -2.26
CA SER A 69 13.81 10.22 -1.41
C SER A 69 12.77 10.75 -0.42
N LEU A 70 11.48 10.45 -0.63
CA LEU A 70 10.36 10.89 0.22
C LEU A 70 10.04 9.90 1.34
N GLN A 71 10.63 8.70 1.33
CA GLN A 71 10.43 7.73 2.39
C GLN A 71 10.99 8.23 3.73
N VAL A 72 10.30 7.87 4.80
CA VAL A 72 10.66 8.30 6.16
C VAL A 72 10.95 7.11 7.05
N ASP A 73 11.88 7.28 7.98
CA ASP A 73 12.17 6.29 8.99
C ASP A 73 11.05 6.19 10.02
N GLY A 74 10.84 4.99 10.52
CA GLY A 74 9.95 4.72 11.63
C GLY A 74 9.08 3.50 11.42
N ARG A 75 8.62 2.98 12.54
CA ARG A 75 7.85 1.73 12.58
C ARG A 75 6.37 1.97 12.30
N CYS A 76 5.74 0.96 11.73
CA CYS A 76 4.30 0.94 11.50
C CYS A 76 3.52 1.14 12.81
N PRO A 77 2.52 2.04 12.87
CA PRO A 77 1.72 2.29 14.07
C PRO A 77 0.86 1.08 14.50
N LEU A 78 0.63 0.13 13.59
CA LEU A 78 -0.15 -1.09 13.86
C LEU A 78 0.69 -2.26 14.40
N LEU A 79 1.96 -2.02 14.72
CA LEU A 79 2.78 -3.00 15.42
C LEU A 79 2.50 -2.98 16.93
N LYS A 80 2.33 -4.18 17.50
CA LYS A 80 2.24 -4.43 18.92
C LYS A 80 3.18 -5.59 19.25
N ASP A 81 4.16 -5.35 20.12
CA ASP A 81 5.13 -6.37 20.56
C ASP A 81 5.75 -7.15 19.38
N GLU A 82 6.27 -6.44 18.38
CA GLU A 82 6.86 -6.99 17.14
C GLU A 82 5.86 -7.83 16.28
N THR A 83 4.57 -7.74 16.55
CA THR A 83 3.52 -8.45 15.82
C THR A 83 2.57 -7.46 15.13
N CYS A 84 2.16 -7.78 13.92
CA CYS A 84 1.19 -6.98 13.17
C CYS A 84 -0.22 -7.18 13.72
N SER A 85 -0.88 -6.12 14.20
CA SER A 85 -2.25 -6.19 14.73
C SER A 85 -3.31 -6.45 13.66
N ILE A 86 -2.98 -6.24 12.37
CA ILE A 86 -3.86 -6.49 11.23
C ILE A 86 -3.34 -7.62 10.35
N TYR A 87 -2.69 -8.64 10.94
CA TYR A 87 -1.97 -9.66 10.16
C TYR A 87 -2.82 -10.34 9.10
N ASP A 88 -4.06 -10.67 9.41
CA ASP A 88 -4.95 -11.42 8.51
C ASP A 88 -5.53 -10.55 7.39
N VAL A 89 -5.66 -9.26 7.62
CA VAL A 89 -6.15 -8.26 6.65
C VAL A 89 -5.07 -7.29 6.16
N ARG A 90 -3.79 -7.68 6.29
CA ARG A 90 -2.67 -6.85 5.81
C ARG A 90 -2.86 -6.45 4.35
N PRO A 91 -2.55 -5.19 3.99
CA PRO A 91 -2.60 -4.77 2.61
C PRO A 91 -1.62 -5.56 1.74
N PHE A 92 -1.88 -5.59 0.45
CA PHE A 92 -1.08 -6.36 -0.50
C PHE A 92 0.41 -5.94 -0.45
N GLU A 93 0.70 -4.68 -0.28
CA GLU A 93 2.08 -4.20 -0.16
C GLU A 93 2.84 -4.88 0.99
N CYS A 94 2.21 -5.05 2.16
CA CYS A 94 2.80 -5.79 3.28
C CYS A 94 2.90 -7.30 3.01
N ARG A 95 1.98 -7.89 2.24
CA ARG A 95 1.98 -9.32 1.91
C ARG A 95 3.03 -9.66 0.86
N SER A 96 3.27 -8.75 -0.07
CA SER A 96 4.17 -8.92 -1.21
C SER A 96 5.66 -8.75 -0.84
N LEU A 97 5.94 -8.18 0.33
CA LEU A 97 7.31 -7.94 0.79
C LEU A 97 7.91 -9.24 1.36
N ILE A 98 8.45 -10.07 0.46
CA ILE A 98 9.13 -11.32 0.79
C ILE A 98 10.62 -11.14 0.55
N SER A 99 11.44 -11.34 1.59
CA SER A 99 12.90 -11.25 1.48
C SER A 99 13.52 -12.63 1.37
N ASN A 100 14.53 -12.75 0.54
CA ASN A 100 15.37 -13.94 0.40
C ASN A 100 16.45 -14.05 1.49
N VAL A 101 16.66 -12.97 2.25
CA VAL A 101 17.68 -12.87 3.29
C VAL A 101 17.05 -12.47 4.62
N ASN A 102 17.80 -12.66 5.70
CA ASN A 102 17.40 -12.16 7.02
C ASN A 102 17.59 -10.64 7.10
N CYS A 103 16.51 -9.89 6.92
CA CYS A 103 16.55 -8.42 6.91
C CYS A 103 17.17 -7.80 8.17
N LYS A 104 17.12 -8.49 9.31
CA LYS A 104 17.69 -8.01 10.56
C LYS A 104 19.22 -8.10 10.57
N GLU A 105 19.79 -9.08 9.88
CA GLU A 105 21.23 -9.29 9.77
C GLU A 105 21.83 -8.43 8.66
N GLU A 106 21.12 -8.38 7.50
CA GLU A 106 21.59 -7.67 6.30
C GLU A 106 21.23 -6.17 6.29
N GLY A 107 20.39 -5.71 7.23
CA GLY A 107 19.95 -4.31 7.29
C GLY A 107 18.91 -3.91 6.25
N CYS A 108 18.60 -4.77 5.28
CA CYS A 108 17.61 -4.53 4.22
C CYS A 108 16.95 -5.82 3.76
N ALA A 109 15.83 -5.68 3.06
CA ALA A 109 15.18 -6.80 2.38
C ALA A 109 15.75 -6.97 0.98
N GLU A 110 16.03 -8.21 0.59
CA GLU A 110 16.39 -8.58 -0.77
C GLU A 110 15.25 -9.39 -1.41
N GLN A 111 14.63 -8.83 -2.44
CA GLN A 111 13.54 -9.48 -3.15
C GLN A 111 14.00 -10.08 -4.48
N ASN A 112 13.42 -11.23 -4.83
CA ASN A 112 13.64 -11.80 -6.17
C ASN A 112 13.07 -10.85 -7.24
N PRO A 113 13.85 -10.47 -8.29
CA PRO A 113 13.39 -9.56 -9.33
C PRO A 113 12.10 -10.00 -10.04
N PHE A 114 11.92 -11.29 -10.25
CA PHE A 114 10.68 -11.81 -10.84
C PHE A 114 9.49 -11.61 -9.90
N SER A 115 9.67 -11.83 -8.58
CA SER A 115 8.63 -11.57 -7.59
C SER A 115 8.22 -10.10 -7.55
N ILE A 116 9.18 -9.17 -7.75
CA ILE A 116 8.87 -7.74 -7.86
C ILE A 116 7.95 -7.48 -9.07
N SER A 117 8.26 -8.06 -10.24
CA SER A 117 7.38 -7.92 -11.42
C SER A 117 5.99 -8.50 -11.19
N VAL A 118 5.89 -9.67 -10.56
CA VAL A 118 4.59 -10.27 -10.19
C VAL A 118 3.82 -9.35 -9.26
N ASN A 119 4.45 -8.86 -8.20
CA ASN A 119 3.84 -7.98 -7.22
C ASN A 119 3.37 -6.65 -7.86
N THR A 120 4.15 -6.09 -8.78
CA THR A 120 3.77 -4.88 -9.53
C THR A 120 2.50 -5.10 -10.33
N VAL A 121 2.40 -6.21 -11.05
CA VAL A 121 1.19 -6.57 -11.82
C VAL A 121 -0.02 -6.73 -10.90
N PHE A 122 0.11 -7.42 -9.77
CA PHE A 122 -0.98 -7.54 -8.81
C PHE A 122 -1.41 -6.18 -8.24
N LYS A 123 -0.47 -5.30 -7.89
CA LYS A 123 -0.78 -3.92 -7.45
C LYS A 123 -1.57 -3.15 -8.53
N GLN A 124 -1.19 -3.28 -9.80
CA GLN A 124 -1.90 -2.66 -10.91
C GLN A 124 -3.34 -3.16 -11.05
N TYR A 125 -3.58 -4.46 -10.88
CA TYR A 125 -4.93 -5.02 -10.90
C TYR A 125 -5.77 -4.61 -9.69
N ILE A 126 -5.18 -4.58 -8.47
CA ILE A 126 -5.87 -4.11 -7.26
C ILE A 126 -6.32 -2.66 -7.44
N GLU A 127 -5.43 -1.79 -7.91
CA GLU A 127 -5.76 -0.41 -8.22
C GLU A 127 -6.83 -0.29 -9.32
N HIS A 128 -6.75 -1.13 -10.36
CA HIS A 128 -7.74 -1.15 -11.44
C HIS A 128 -9.14 -1.50 -10.94
N ILE A 129 -9.27 -2.49 -10.06
CA ILE A 129 -10.54 -2.87 -9.42
C ILE A 129 -11.10 -1.68 -8.62
N ASP A 130 -10.22 -0.91 -7.98
CA ASP A 130 -10.56 0.30 -7.22
C ASP A 130 -10.35 1.60 -8.02
N SER A 131 -10.52 1.57 -9.34
CA SER A 131 -10.20 2.70 -10.23
C SER A 131 -11.00 3.98 -9.99
N GLN A 132 -12.14 3.89 -9.31
CA GLN A 132 -12.93 5.05 -8.87
C GLN A 132 -12.59 5.48 -7.44
N GLY A 133 -11.72 4.76 -6.77
CA GLY A 133 -11.26 5.02 -5.42
C GLY A 133 -9.99 5.87 -5.38
N ILE A 134 -9.34 5.83 -4.23
CA ILE A 134 -8.15 6.62 -3.92
C ILE A 134 -7.06 5.71 -3.33
N SER A 135 -5.82 6.15 -3.42
CA SER A 135 -4.67 5.51 -2.77
C SER A 135 -3.91 6.52 -1.90
N GLY A 136 -3.24 6.02 -0.88
CA GLY A 136 -2.39 6.83 -0.03
C GLY A 136 -1.78 6.05 1.12
N ASN A 137 -1.11 6.75 2.01
CA ASN A 137 -0.51 6.14 3.18
C ASN A 137 -1.56 5.44 4.04
N LEU A 138 -1.24 4.26 4.55
CA LEU A 138 -2.14 3.45 5.40
C LEU A 138 -2.73 4.25 6.58
N THR A 139 -1.93 5.12 7.23
CA THR A 139 -2.41 5.97 8.31
C THR A 139 -3.49 6.93 7.84
N ASP A 140 -3.26 7.65 6.74
CA ASP A 140 -4.20 8.61 6.17
C ASP A 140 -5.47 7.89 5.68
N MET A 141 -5.31 6.76 5.02
CA MET A 141 -6.44 5.96 4.55
C MET A 141 -7.36 5.51 5.68
N LEU A 142 -6.80 5.01 6.79
CA LEU A 142 -7.62 4.57 7.92
C LEU A 142 -8.36 5.73 8.60
N ILE A 143 -7.74 6.91 8.71
CA ILE A 143 -8.42 8.10 9.24
C ILE A 143 -9.50 8.58 8.27
N HIS A 144 -9.23 8.59 6.96
CA HIS A 144 -10.22 8.91 5.95
C HIS A 144 -11.45 7.98 6.03
N MET A 145 -11.23 6.67 6.20
CA MET A 145 -12.33 5.71 6.37
C MET A 145 -13.13 5.95 7.65
N ASP A 146 -12.45 6.28 8.76
CA ASP A 146 -13.11 6.58 10.04
C ASP A 146 -14.02 7.80 9.94
N VAL A 147 -13.57 8.87 9.29
CA VAL A 147 -14.39 10.06 9.01
C VAL A 147 -15.52 9.74 8.05
N LYS A 148 -15.23 9.06 6.94
CA LYS A 148 -16.23 8.75 5.89
C LYS A 148 -17.35 7.83 6.38
N MET A 149 -17.05 6.92 7.30
CA MET A 149 -18.04 6.04 7.93
C MET A 149 -18.80 6.72 9.07
N GLY A 150 -18.50 7.98 9.37
CA GLY A 150 -19.21 8.82 10.34
C GLY A 150 -18.90 8.55 11.80
N GLU A 151 -17.80 7.83 12.09
CA GLU A 151 -17.40 7.51 13.46
C GLU A 151 -16.26 8.41 13.98
N GLY A 152 -15.49 9.04 13.07
CA GLY A 152 -14.39 9.95 13.39
C GLY A 152 -14.72 11.42 13.19
N GLU A 153 -14.03 12.28 13.94
CA GLU A 153 -14.02 13.71 13.66
C GLU A 153 -13.05 14.03 12.53
N ASP A 154 -13.46 14.92 11.64
CA ASP A 154 -12.61 15.44 10.58
C ASP A 154 -11.41 16.19 11.16
N LEU A 155 -10.22 15.94 10.63
CA LEU A 155 -9.06 16.74 11.02
C LEU A 155 -9.22 18.12 10.39
N LYS A 156 -9.35 19.13 11.23
CA LYS A 156 -9.72 20.53 10.90
C LYS A 156 -8.85 21.21 9.83
N ASP A 157 -7.73 20.60 9.45
CA ASP A 157 -6.75 21.15 8.50
C ASP A 157 -6.82 20.48 7.10
N GLY A 158 -7.70 19.51 6.88
CA GLY A 158 -7.80 18.78 5.62
C GLY A 158 -6.52 18.00 5.24
N SER A 159 -5.60 17.83 6.19
CA SER A 159 -4.26 17.27 5.95
C SER A 159 -4.29 15.83 5.42
N VAL A 160 -5.29 15.06 5.81
CA VAL A 160 -5.43 13.66 5.38
C VAL A 160 -5.91 13.56 3.93
N GLU A 161 -6.93 14.33 3.55
CA GLU A 161 -7.49 14.29 2.20
C GLU A 161 -6.49 14.74 1.14
N ASN A 162 -5.66 15.74 1.46
CA ASN A 162 -4.63 16.24 0.56
C ASN A 162 -3.50 15.23 0.30
N ASN A 163 -3.37 14.19 1.12
CA ASN A 163 -2.36 13.14 1.01
C ASN A 163 -2.85 11.90 0.27
N LEU A 164 -4.11 11.90 -0.18
CA LEU A 164 -4.74 10.81 -0.91
C LEU A 164 -4.86 11.20 -2.39
N ILE A 165 -4.53 10.26 -3.27
CA ILE A 165 -4.52 10.50 -4.72
C ILE A 165 -5.53 9.58 -5.41
N GLN A 166 -6.11 10.06 -6.52
CA GLN A 166 -7.07 9.30 -7.31
C GLN A 166 -6.43 8.10 -7.97
N ASN A 167 -7.04 6.93 -7.85
CA ASN A 167 -6.65 5.71 -8.55
C ASN A 167 -6.83 5.84 -10.06
N LYS A 168 -6.11 5.01 -10.81
CA LYS A 168 -6.19 4.94 -12.26
C LYS A 168 -6.55 3.55 -12.74
N GLY A 169 -7.27 3.49 -13.85
CA GLY A 169 -7.54 2.25 -14.55
C GLY A 169 -6.27 1.69 -15.20
N LEU A 170 -6.19 0.37 -15.31
CA LEU A 170 -5.12 -0.34 -15.99
C LEU A 170 -5.12 -0.02 -17.49
N GLN A 171 -4.02 0.50 -18.00
CA GLN A 171 -3.79 0.74 -19.42
C GLN A 171 -2.68 -0.14 -19.99
N VAL A 172 -1.59 -0.28 -19.25
CA VAL A 172 -0.44 -1.10 -19.63
C VAL A 172 0.15 -1.77 -18.39
N LEU A 173 0.62 -3.00 -18.55
CA LEU A 173 1.28 -3.73 -17.47
C LEU A 173 2.78 -3.37 -17.41
N LEU A 174 3.25 -3.06 -16.21
CA LEU A 174 4.67 -2.82 -15.92
C LEU A 174 5.37 -4.17 -15.73
N ILE A 175 5.91 -4.70 -16.80
CA ILE A 175 6.64 -5.98 -16.79
C ILE A 175 8.00 -5.77 -17.43
N GLU A 176 9.04 -6.11 -16.69
CA GLU A 176 10.40 -6.11 -17.27
C GLU A 176 10.46 -7.06 -18.48
N PRO A 177 11.09 -6.66 -19.60
CA PRO A 177 11.15 -7.46 -20.82
C PRO A 177 11.61 -8.91 -20.60
N LYS A 178 12.60 -9.12 -19.73
CA LYS A 178 13.13 -10.46 -19.39
C LYS A 178 12.13 -11.35 -18.62
N HIS A 179 11.04 -10.79 -18.09
CA HIS A 179 10.03 -11.49 -17.31
C HIS A 179 8.74 -11.76 -18.08
N GLN A 180 8.55 -11.19 -19.29
CA GLN A 180 7.30 -11.25 -20.05
C GLN A 180 6.81 -12.69 -20.28
N GLU A 181 7.68 -13.58 -20.74
CA GLU A 181 7.31 -14.97 -21.01
C GLU A 181 6.85 -15.72 -19.76
N LYS A 182 7.53 -15.51 -18.62
CA LYS A 182 7.16 -16.13 -17.33
C LYS A 182 5.89 -15.52 -16.72
N MET A 183 5.57 -14.26 -17.06
CA MET A 183 4.38 -13.56 -16.57
C MET A 183 3.11 -13.97 -17.30
N GLN A 184 3.21 -14.43 -18.55
CA GLN A 184 2.05 -14.75 -19.39
C GLN A 184 1.01 -15.67 -18.70
N PRO A 185 1.37 -16.84 -18.13
CA PRO A 185 0.40 -17.73 -17.48
C PRO A 185 -0.22 -17.09 -16.21
N ILE A 186 0.51 -16.21 -15.53
CA ILE A 186 0.00 -15.51 -14.34
C ILE A 186 -1.08 -14.50 -14.78
N ILE A 187 -0.82 -13.73 -15.84
CA ILE A 187 -1.76 -12.75 -16.39
C ILE A 187 -3.04 -13.46 -16.87
N GLU A 188 -2.89 -14.55 -17.60
CA GLU A 188 -4.04 -15.36 -18.07
C GLU A 188 -4.90 -15.86 -16.90
N SER A 189 -4.24 -16.31 -15.81
CA SER A 189 -4.95 -16.75 -14.60
C SER A 189 -5.71 -15.59 -13.92
N ILE A 190 -5.10 -14.40 -13.81
CA ILE A 190 -5.76 -13.22 -13.23
C ILE A 190 -6.98 -12.82 -14.05
N GLN A 191 -6.88 -12.83 -15.38
CA GLN A 191 -7.98 -12.45 -16.29
C GLN A 191 -9.16 -13.42 -16.26
N GLN A 192 -8.99 -14.64 -15.77
CA GLN A 192 -10.04 -15.63 -15.57
C GLN A 192 -10.82 -15.43 -14.26
N ILE A 193 -10.31 -14.64 -13.33
CA ILE A 193 -11.01 -14.30 -12.09
C ILE A 193 -12.09 -13.27 -12.44
N ARG A 194 -13.35 -13.71 -12.39
CA ARG A 194 -14.54 -12.90 -12.67
C ARG A 194 -15.32 -12.60 -11.39
#